data_84807da5d921081e4fb5f973dc637863
#
_entry.id   84807da5d921081e4fb5f973dc637863
#
_cell.length_a   1.000
_cell.length_b   1.000
_cell.length_c   1.000
_cell.angle_alpha   90.00
_cell.angle_beta   90.00
_cell.angle_gamma   90.00
#
_symmetry.space_group_name_H-M   'P 1'
#
loop_
_entity.id
_entity.type
_entity.pdbx_description
1 polymer ?
#
loop_
_entity_poly.entity_id
_entity_poly.type
_entity_poly.pdbx_seq_one_letter_code
_entity_poly.pdbx_strand_id
1 'polypeptide(L)'
;MKWVEIISLRCPSNIDTRLVDELLKEVSESDSATDTPEHLVEIRVYHHSIVETDLSIHIYWESEPGSQEKSPLGLRFSSALRDLGLLNHSVWVEKSAQGDARRSFDITT
;
A
#
# COMPACT_ATOMS: atom_id res chain seq x y z
N MET A 1 -10.11 -13.41 -5.34
CA MET A 1 -10.49 -11.99 -5.37
C MET A 1 -9.26 -11.12 -5.15
N LYS A 2 -9.09 -10.15 -6.00
CA LYS A 2 -7.98 -9.22 -5.90
C LYS A 2 -8.37 -8.00 -5.09
N TRP A 3 -7.48 -7.56 -4.22
CA TRP A 3 -7.70 -6.38 -3.40
C TRP A 3 -6.37 -5.73 -3.06
N VAL A 4 -6.41 -4.51 -2.57
CA VAL A 4 -5.22 -3.74 -2.29
C VAL A 4 -5.38 -2.96 -1.00
N GLU A 5 -4.33 -2.94 -0.19
CA GLU A 5 -4.24 -2.01 0.93
C GLU A 5 -3.43 -0.81 0.47
N ILE A 6 -3.91 0.37 0.79
CA ILE A 6 -3.21 1.61 0.45
C ILE A 6 -2.93 2.36 1.74
N ILE A 7 -1.66 2.61 1.99
CA ILE A 7 -1.20 3.38 3.12
C ILE A 7 -0.61 4.67 2.57
N SER A 8 -1.30 5.78 2.79
CA SER A 8 -0.87 7.09 2.30
C SER A 8 -0.27 7.88 3.45
N LEU A 9 0.90 8.46 3.21
CA LEU A 9 1.62 9.25 4.20
C LEU A 9 1.97 10.60 3.62
N ARG A 10 1.52 11.67 4.29
CA ARG A 10 1.87 13.05 3.94
C ARG A 10 2.85 13.56 4.97
N CYS A 11 4.11 13.66 4.58
CA CYS A 11 5.18 14.11 5.46
C CYS A 11 5.42 15.61 5.33
N PRO A 12 5.93 16.26 6.39
CA PRO A 12 6.43 17.63 6.28
C PRO A 12 7.53 17.71 5.22
N SER A 13 7.62 18.85 4.55
CA SER A 13 8.60 19.04 3.47
C SER A 13 10.07 18.94 3.93
N ASN A 14 10.31 19.08 5.23
CA ASN A 14 11.65 19.00 5.80
C ASN A 14 12.02 17.60 6.32
N ILE A 15 11.21 16.59 6.04
CA ILE A 15 11.52 15.24 6.51
C ILE A 15 12.74 14.68 5.79
N ASP A 16 13.52 13.88 6.50
CA ASP A 16 14.63 13.16 5.90
C ASP A 16 14.10 11.94 5.15
N THR A 17 14.15 11.99 3.83
CA THR A 17 13.63 10.91 2.99
C THR A 17 14.40 9.60 3.19
N ARG A 18 15.65 9.67 3.63
CA ARG A 18 16.42 8.45 3.92
C ARG A 18 15.87 7.71 5.12
N LEU A 19 15.37 8.44 6.12
CA LEU A 19 14.71 7.83 7.27
C LEU A 19 13.49 7.04 6.84
N VAL A 20 12.69 7.62 5.95
CA VAL A 20 11.50 6.95 5.42
C VAL A 20 11.90 5.67 4.68
N ASP A 21 12.90 5.76 3.81
CA ASP A 21 13.38 4.62 3.04
C ASP A 21 13.88 3.50 3.94
N GLU A 22 14.61 3.84 4.99
CA GLU A 22 15.11 2.86 5.97
C GLU A 22 13.98 2.16 6.69
N LEU A 23 12.94 2.90 7.10
CA LEU A 23 11.78 2.31 7.78
C LEU A 23 11.01 1.37 6.87
N LEU A 24 10.81 1.76 5.62
CA LEU A 24 10.14 0.92 4.64
C LEU A 24 10.90 -0.37 4.41
N LYS A 25 12.21 -0.27 4.27
CA LYS A 25 13.08 -1.43 4.08
C LYS A 25 13.05 -2.35 5.29
N GLU A 26 13.12 -1.79 6.49
CA GLU A 26 13.10 -2.56 7.72
C GLU A 26 11.82 -3.39 7.84
N VAL A 27 10.66 -2.78 7.59
CA VAL A 27 9.38 -3.50 7.66
C VAL A 27 9.32 -4.59 6.60
N SER A 28 9.73 -4.30 5.38
CA SER A 28 9.71 -5.26 4.28
C SER A 28 10.63 -6.44 4.55
N GLU A 29 11.82 -6.19 5.07
CA GLU A 29 12.79 -7.25 5.34
C GLU A 29 12.39 -8.13 6.52
N SER A 30 11.80 -7.57 7.56
CA SER A 30 11.41 -8.35 8.72
C SER A 30 10.35 -9.39 8.36
N ASP A 31 9.46 -9.06 7.43
CA ASP A 31 8.45 -10.01 6.97
C ASP A 31 9.04 -11.09 6.07
N SER A 32 9.91 -10.72 5.17
CA SER A 32 10.49 -11.68 4.23
C SER A 32 11.42 -12.67 4.91
N ALA A 33 11.93 -12.35 6.09
CA ALA A 33 12.86 -13.23 6.81
C ALA A 33 12.15 -14.40 7.50
N THR A 34 10.86 -14.27 7.84
CA THR A 34 10.15 -15.28 8.62
C THR A 34 9.09 -16.02 7.82
N ASP A 35 8.17 -15.28 7.21
CA ASP A 35 7.08 -15.87 6.43
C ASP A 35 6.62 -14.86 5.41
N THR A 36 6.69 -15.22 4.13
CA THR A 36 6.00 -14.43 3.14
C THR A 36 4.51 -14.61 3.41
N PRO A 37 3.76 -13.52 3.66
CA PRO A 37 2.34 -13.65 3.91
C PRO A 37 1.64 -14.41 2.78
N GLU A 38 0.84 -15.38 3.16
CA GLU A 38 0.03 -16.11 2.22
C GLU A 38 -0.88 -15.13 1.48
N HIS A 39 -1.07 -15.27 0.22
CA HIS A 39 -1.91 -14.40 -0.62
C HIS A 39 -1.29 -13.04 -0.98
N LEU A 40 -0.09 -12.74 -0.51
CA LEU A 40 0.59 -11.51 -0.92
C LEU A 40 1.03 -11.62 -2.38
N VAL A 41 0.65 -10.64 -3.20
CA VAL A 41 1.06 -10.59 -4.60
C VAL A 41 2.32 -9.74 -4.77
N GLU A 42 2.25 -8.47 -4.33
CA GLU A 42 3.41 -7.57 -4.41
C GLU A 42 3.20 -6.35 -3.53
N ILE A 43 4.29 -5.65 -3.27
CA ILE A 43 4.28 -4.38 -2.57
C ILE A 43 4.90 -3.34 -3.49
N ARG A 44 4.23 -2.21 -3.68
CA ARG A 44 4.77 -1.10 -4.46
C ARG A 44 4.71 0.18 -3.64
N VAL A 45 5.76 0.97 -3.74
CA VAL A 45 5.84 2.25 -3.05
C VAL A 45 5.93 3.36 -4.09
N TYR A 46 5.07 4.35 -3.94
CA TYR A 46 5.03 5.50 -4.84
C TYR A 46 5.27 6.78 -4.05
N HIS A 47 5.91 7.75 -4.68
CA HIS A 47 5.89 9.10 -4.14
C HIS A 47 5.09 10.00 -5.09
N HIS A 48 4.54 11.07 -4.54
CA HIS A 48 3.78 12.01 -5.36
C HIS A 48 4.69 12.65 -6.40
N SER A 49 4.19 12.86 -7.60
CA SER A 49 4.99 13.37 -8.72
C SER A 49 5.51 14.80 -8.50
N ILE A 50 4.83 15.57 -7.65
CA ILE A 50 5.20 16.96 -7.38
C ILE A 50 5.72 17.10 -5.95
N VAL A 51 5.03 16.49 -4.97
CA VAL A 51 5.39 16.56 -3.56
C VAL A 51 6.07 15.25 -3.17
N GLU A 52 7.38 15.19 -3.33
CA GLU A 52 8.15 13.94 -3.14
C GLU A 52 8.06 13.35 -1.74
N THR A 53 7.72 14.16 -0.74
CA THR A 53 7.57 13.69 0.64
C THR A 53 6.22 13.03 0.90
N ASP A 54 5.30 13.08 -0.06
CA ASP A 54 4.04 12.35 0.03
C ASP A 54 4.21 10.98 -0.59
N LEU A 55 3.92 9.94 0.20
CA LEU A 55 4.15 8.56 -0.18
C LEU A 55 2.85 7.77 -0.20
N SER A 56 2.83 6.72 -1.00
CA SER A 56 1.73 5.78 -1.02
C SER A 56 2.29 4.37 -1.13
N ILE A 57 1.93 3.51 -0.18
CA ILE A 57 2.35 2.12 -0.15
C ILE A 57 1.16 1.28 -0.57
N HIS A 58 1.32 0.52 -1.64
CA HIS A 58 0.28 -0.35 -2.17
C HIS A 58 0.69 -1.80 -1.93
N ILE A 59 -0.11 -2.51 -1.15
CA ILE A 59 0.09 -3.92 -0.85
C ILE A 59 -1.00 -4.70 -1.58
N TYR A 60 -0.60 -5.45 -2.59
CA TYR A 60 -1.53 -6.18 -3.46
C TYR A 60 -1.73 -7.60 -2.96
N TRP A 61 -3.00 -8.00 -2.87
CA TRP A 61 -3.41 -9.29 -2.33
C TRP A 61 -4.33 -10.03 -3.28
N GLU A 62 -4.34 -11.35 -3.14
CA GLU A 62 -5.36 -12.18 -3.79
C GLU A 62 -5.79 -13.25 -2.80
N SER A 63 -7.05 -13.25 -2.42
CA SER A 63 -7.59 -14.18 -1.43
C SER A 63 -9.08 -14.43 -1.63
N GLU A 64 -9.62 -15.34 -0.84
CA GLU A 64 -11.04 -15.66 -0.88
C GLU A 64 -11.89 -14.44 -0.49
N PRO A 65 -13.10 -14.32 -1.05
CA PRO A 65 -14.01 -13.25 -0.66
C PRO A 65 -14.33 -13.29 0.84
N GLY A 66 -14.46 -12.11 1.45
CA GLY A 66 -14.88 -12.00 2.83
C GLY A 66 -13.77 -11.79 3.83
N SER A 67 -12.52 -11.85 3.40
CA SER A 67 -11.37 -11.71 4.30
C SER A 67 -10.56 -10.42 4.05
N GLN A 68 -11.16 -9.45 3.40
CA GLN A 68 -10.46 -8.23 3.00
C GLN A 68 -10.51 -7.20 4.12
N GLU A 69 -9.46 -7.17 4.91
CA GLU A 69 -9.31 -6.20 5.99
C GLU A 69 -7.84 -5.81 6.12
N LYS A 70 -7.55 -4.82 6.96
CA LYS A 70 -6.18 -4.39 7.20
C LYS A 70 -5.33 -5.57 7.68
N SER A 71 -4.28 -5.88 6.93
CA SER A 71 -3.42 -7.02 7.23
C SER A 71 -2.41 -6.69 8.34
N PRO A 72 -1.85 -7.72 9.00
CA PRO A 72 -0.74 -7.50 9.93
C PRO A 72 0.42 -6.74 9.28
N LEU A 73 0.74 -7.02 8.03
CA LEU A 73 1.78 -6.32 7.29
C LEU A 73 1.43 -4.84 7.12
N GLY A 74 0.21 -4.54 6.69
CA GLY A 74 -0.25 -3.16 6.53
C GLY A 74 -0.25 -2.42 7.85
N LEU A 75 -0.63 -3.07 8.93
CA LEU A 75 -0.61 -2.47 10.26
C LEU A 75 0.81 -2.18 10.72
N ARG A 76 1.79 -3.00 10.36
CA ARG A 76 3.20 -2.74 10.68
C ARG A 76 3.73 -1.52 9.94
N PHE A 77 3.42 -1.38 8.65
CA PHE A 77 3.77 -0.18 7.91
C PHE A 77 3.14 1.06 8.54
N SER A 78 1.87 0.99 8.85
CA SER A 78 1.16 2.11 9.47
C SER A 78 1.76 2.51 10.81
N SER A 79 2.08 1.53 11.63
CA SER A 79 2.69 1.76 12.93
C SER A 79 4.07 2.40 12.81
N ALA A 80 4.89 1.91 11.88
CA ALA A 80 6.25 2.41 11.68
C ALA A 80 6.26 3.84 11.15
N LEU A 81 5.28 4.22 10.35
CA LEU A 81 5.27 5.51 9.67
C LEU A 81 4.39 6.56 10.32
N ARG A 82 3.59 6.17 11.30
CA ARG A 82 2.59 7.04 11.91
C ARG A 82 3.15 8.36 12.42
N ASP A 83 4.32 8.35 13.02
CA ASP A 83 4.91 9.53 13.64
C ASP A 83 5.57 10.48 12.64
N LEU A 84 5.66 10.09 11.37
CA LEU A 84 6.32 10.89 10.35
C LEU A 84 5.41 11.92 9.69
N GLY A 85 4.10 11.78 9.81
CA GLY A 85 3.16 12.70 9.18
C GLY A 85 1.72 12.23 9.30
N LEU A 86 0.88 12.73 8.40
CA LEU A 86 -0.53 12.34 8.35
C LEU A 86 -0.66 11.03 7.57
N LEU A 87 -1.23 10.05 8.22
CA LEU A 87 -1.33 8.70 7.65
C LEU A 87 -2.78 8.30 7.45
N ASN A 88 -3.06 7.68 6.31
CA ASN A 88 -4.33 7.07 6.01
C ASN A 88 -4.10 5.64 5.54
N HIS A 89 -4.88 4.70 6.06
CA HIS A 89 -4.79 3.29 5.72
C HIS A 89 -6.17 2.81 5.28
N SER A 90 -6.28 2.39 4.05
CA SER A 90 -7.56 1.95 3.48
C SER A 90 -7.41 0.62 2.74
N VAL A 91 -8.53 -0.08 2.60
CA VAL A 91 -8.60 -1.35 1.89
C VAL A 91 -9.58 -1.21 0.74
N TRP A 92 -9.15 -1.60 -0.46
CA TRP A 92 -9.93 -1.48 -1.68
C TRP A 92 -10.05 -2.85 -2.34
N VAL A 93 -11.27 -3.23 -2.65
CA VAL A 93 -11.54 -4.51 -3.29
C VAL A 93 -11.85 -4.26 -4.76
N GLU A 94 -11.31 -5.08 -5.64
CA GLU A 94 -11.59 -4.97 -7.06
C GLU A 94 -13.07 -5.19 -7.29
N LYS A 95 -13.74 -4.19 -7.85
CA LYS A 95 -15.19 -4.23 -8.04
C LYS A 95 -15.60 -5.19 -9.12
N SER A 96 -14.81 -5.29 -10.17
CA SER A 96 -15.16 -6.12 -11.30
C SER A 96 -13.91 -6.67 -11.96
N ALA A 97 -13.90 -7.98 -12.16
CA ALA A 97 -12.88 -8.67 -12.93
C ALA A 97 -13.28 -8.83 -14.40
N GLN A 98 -14.40 -8.24 -14.79
CA GLN A 98 -14.93 -8.39 -16.13
C GLN A 98 -14.46 -7.32 -17.05
N GLY A 99 -14.17 -7.68 -18.26
CA GLY A 99 -13.78 -6.73 -19.26
C GLY A 99 -12.38 -6.18 -19.05
N ASP A 100 -11.87 -5.54 -20.04
CA ASP A 100 -10.54 -4.97 -20.02
C ASP A 100 -10.60 -3.47 -19.67
N ALA A 101 -9.43 -2.86 -19.57
CA ALA A 101 -9.32 -1.45 -19.21
C ALA A 101 -10.02 -0.52 -20.20
N ARG A 102 -10.09 -0.92 -21.46
CA ARG A 102 -10.77 -0.11 -22.47
C ARG A 102 -12.24 -0.01 -22.22
N ARG A 103 -12.85 -1.10 -21.78
CA ARG A 103 -14.28 -1.09 -21.44
C ARG A 103 -14.56 -0.15 -20.27
N SER A 104 -13.68 -0.12 -19.31
CA SER A 104 -13.83 0.79 -18.18
C SER A 104 -13.80 2.23 -18.61
N PHE A 105 -12.92 2.58 -19.53
CA PHE A 105 -12.86 3.94 -20.07
C PHE A 105 -14.07 4.29 -20.92
N ASP A 106 -14.58 3.33 -21.68
CA ASP A 106 -15.76 3.54 -22.49
C ASP A 106 -16.99 3.90 -21.65
N ILE A 107 -17.09 3.35 -20.46
CA ILE A 107 -18.18 3.66 -19.55
C ILE A 107 -18.14 5.11 -19.10
N THR A 108 -16.96 5.70 -18.99
CA THR A 108 -16.80 7.06 -18.52
C THR A 108 -17.00 8.11 -19.61
N THR A 109 -17.01 7.70 -20.83
CA THR A 109 -17.23 8.61 -21.94
C THR A 109 -18.69 8.68 -22.31
#